data_813edeafc83863d718f3a0cd5778f9c0
#
_entry.id   813edeafc83863d718f3a0cd5778f9c0
#
_cell.length_a   1.000
_cell.length_b   1.000
_cell.length_c   1.000
_cell.angle_alpha   90.00
_cell.angle_beta   90.00
_cell.angle_gamma   90.00
#
_symmetry.space_group_name_H-M   'P 1'
#
loop_
_entity.id
_entity.type
_entity.pdbx_description
1 polymer ?
#
loop_
_entity_poly.entity_id
_entity_poly.type
_entity_poly.pdbx_seq_one_letter_code
_entity_poly.pdbx_strand_id
1 'polypeptide(L)'
;MTFLIHSENRGGRPPRRAAPSKASPNSRGKGQRTAEGTQSEKRGGPFNIGQAASQSGVSAKMIRHYESLGLLPTVPRTEAGYRQYGESEIHTLRFIRRARALGFSMAEIAELLKLWQDKRRASADVKRIALAHVADLERRIAEMQAMRQTLAQLAHCCQGNHRPDCPILSELAG
;
A
#
# COMPACT_ATOMS: atom_id res chain seq x y z
N MET A 1 -10.25 44.91 17.22
CA MET A 1 -10.51 45.30 15.83
C MET A 1 -11.06 44.08 15.12
N THR A 2 -12.34 44.18 14.85
CA THR A 2 -13.21 43.11 14.31
C THR A 2 -13.20 43.18 12.78
N PHE A 3 -12.90 42.09 12.07
CA PHE A 3 -13.21 42.00 10.65
C PHE A 3 -14.07 40.75 10.38
N LEU A 4 -15.35 41.05 10.23
CA LEU A 4 -16.35 40.18 9.60
C LEU A 4 -16.17 40.25 8.08
N ILE A 5 -16.04 39.13 7.39
CA ILE A 5 -16.24 39.06 5.95
C ILE A 5 -17.33 38.01 5.69
N HIS A 6 -18.51 38.55 5.34
CA HIS A 6 -19.59 37.83 4.68
C HIS A 6 -19.19 37.53 3.25
N SER A 7 -19.38 36.30 2.79
CA SER A 7 -19.39 35.95 1.38
C SER A 7 -20.64 35.12 1.06
N GLU A 8 -21.54 35.73 0.32
CA GLU A 8 -22.80 35.17 -0.12
C GLU A 8 -22.59 34.09 -1.19
N ASN A 9 -23.25 32.98 -0.96
CA ASN A 9 -23.34 31.84 -1.88
C ASN A 9 -24.48 32.07 -2.87
N ARG A 10 -24.18 32.35 -4.13
CA ARG A 10 -25.17 32.43 -5.21
C ARG A 10 -25.29 31.07 -5.91
N GLY A 11 -26.50 30.54 -5.86
CA GLY A 11 -26.90 29.29 -6.47
C GLY A 11 -26.77 29.27 -7.99
N GLY A 12 -26.18 28.19 -8.49
CA GLY A 12 -26.16 27.79 -9.90
C GLY A 12 -27.03 26.57 -10.14
N ARG A 13 -28.07 26.77 -10.95
CA ARG A 13 -29.11 25.82 -11.40
C ARG A 13 -28.49 24.70 -12.28
N PRO A 14 -28.92 23.45 -12.20
CA PRO A 14 -28.41 22.38 -13.08
C PRO A 14 -29.11 22.43 -14.46
N PRO A 15 -28.45 22.01 -15.55
CA PRO A 15 -29.04 21.95 -16.88
C PRO A 15 -29.97 20.76 -17.08
N ARG A 16 -31.01 20.98 -17.85
CA ARG A 16 -32.12 20.07 -18.18
C ARG A 16 -31.67 18.91 -19.06
N ARG A 17 -32.25 17.72 -18.76
CA ARG A 17 -32.30 16.52 -19.59
C ARG A 17 -32.90 16.82 -21.00
N ALA A 18 -32.24 16.31 -22.02
CA ALA A 18 -32.83 16.14 -23.37
C ALA A 18 -33.30 14.70 -23.54
N ALA A 19 -34.48 14.52 -24.06
CA ALA A 19 -35.18 13.27 -24.30
C ALA A 19 -34.88 12.67 -25.69
N PRO A 20 -35.22 11.38 -25.93
CA PRO A 20 -34.67 10.58 -27.02
C PRO A 20 -35.46 10.74 -28.34
N SER A 21 -34.75 10.62 -29.45
CA SER A 21 -35.31 10.53 -30.80
C SER A 21 -35.46 9.07 -31.21
N LYS A 22 -36.68 8.73 -31.68
CA LYS A 22 -37.06 7.46 -32.28
C LYS A 22 -36.67 7.45 -33.76
N ALA A 23 -36.20 6.33 -34.31
CA ALA A 23 -36.61 5.78 -35.60
C ALA A 23 -35.96 4.42 -35.86
N SER A 24 -36.80 3.45 -36.19
CA SER A 24 -36.54 2.13 -36.81
C SER A 24 -36.65 2.28 -38.35
N PRO A 25 -36.64 1.15 -39.13
CA PRO A 25 -35.93 -0.13 -39.10
C PRO A 25 -35.31 -0.55 -40.47
N ASN A 26 -34.71 -1.75 -40.45
CA ASN A 26 -34.67 -2.69 -41.59
C ASN A 26 -33.43 -2.72 -42.50
N SER A 27 -32.68 -3.82 -42.46
CA SER A 27 -32.61 -4.74 -43.61
C SER A 27 -31.76 -6.00 -43.27
N ARG A 28 -32.27 -7.13 -43.73
CA ARG A 28 -31.76 -8.51 -43.66
C ARG A 28 -30.41 -8.65 -44.36
N GLY A 29 -29.46 -9.31 -43.74
CA GLY A 29 -28.25 -9.85 -44.36
C GLY A 29 -27.91 -11.20 -43.71
N LYS A 30 -27.95 -12.26 -44.49
CA LYS A 30 -27.70 -13.65 -44.14
C LYS A 30 -26.25 -13.91 -43.70
N GLY A 31 -26.10 -14.64 -42.66
CA GLY A 31 -25.25 -15.81 -42.48
C GLY A 31 -23.74 -15.71 -42.66
N GLN A 32 -23.04 -15.77 -41.53
CA GLN A 32 -21.86 -16.63 -41.41
C GLN A 32 -21.67 -16.90 -39.89
N ARG A 33 -21.83 -18.21 -39.57
CA ARG A 33 -21.45 -18.74 -38.27
C ARG A 33 -19.93 -18.75 -38.20
N THR A 34 -19.35 -17.78 -37.52
CA THR A 34 -17.98 -17.91 -37.03
C THR A 34 -18.07 -18.16 -35.54
N ALA A 35 -17.37 -19.20 -35.14
CA ALA A 35 -17.28 -19.68 -33.76
C ALA A 35 -17.07 -18.52 -32.76
N GLU A 36 -18.06 -18.29 -31.93
CA GLU A 36 -17.90 -17.53 -30.70
C GLU A 36 -16.93 -18.31 -29.79
N GLY A 37 -15.66 -18.00 -29.95
CA GLY A 37 -14.70 -18.27 -28.92
C GLY A 37 -15.12 -17.51 -27.69
N THR A 38 -15.78 -18.20 -26.77
CA THR A 38 -16.00 -17.78 -25.40
C THR A 38 -14.63 -17.33 -24.87
N GLN A 39 -14.41 -16.03 -24.78
CA GLN A 39 -13.34 -15.46 -23.96
C GLN A 39 -13.73 -15.75 -22.50
N SER A 40 -13.47 -17.00 -22.08
CA SER A 40 -13.34 -17.35 -20.69
C SER A 40 -12.32 -16.37 -20.12
N GLU A 41 -12.79 -15.43 -19.29
CA GLU A 41 -11.95 -14.64 -18.42
C GLU A 41 -10.90 -15.60 -17.85
N LYS A 42 -9.66 -15.40 -18.21
CA LYS A 42 -8.50 -16.08 -17.64
C LYS A 42 -8.43 -15.68 -16.17
N ARG A 43 -9.21 -16.34 -15.33
CA ARG A 43 -8.91 -16.45 -13.90
C ARG A 43 -7.54 -17.09 -13.86
N GLY A 44 -6.52 -16.27 -13.55
CA GLY A 44 -5.14 -16.69 -13.59
C GLY A 44 -4.97 -17.94 -12.75
N GLY A 45 -4.49 -19.02 -13.39
CA GLY A 45 -4.17 -20.26 -12.69
C GLY A 45 -3.08 -20.03 -11.64
N PRO A 46 -2.76 -21.05 -10.85
CA PRO A 46 -1.78 -20.92 -9.79
C PRO A 46 -0.43 -20.46 -10.35
N PHE A 47 0.15 -19.45 -9.69
CA PHE A 47 1.40 -18.82 -10.08
C PHE A 47 2.58 -19.52 -9.38
N ASN A 48 3.69 -19.70 -10.08
CA ASN A 48 4.94 -20.07 -9.43
C ASN A 48 5.52 -18.89 -8.64
N ILE A 49 6.54 -19.12 -7.81
CA ILE A 49 7.12 -18.09 -6.93
C ILE A 49 7.69 -16.89 -7.71
N GLY A 50 8.22 -17.08 -8.91
CA GLY A 50 8.73 -16.01 -9.76
C GLY A 50 7.60 -15.10 -10.28
N GLN A 51 6.51 -15.71 -10.72
CA GLN A 51 5.30 -15.01 -11.16
C GLN A 51 4.64 -14.28 -9.98
N ALA A 52 4.53 -14.94 -8.81
CA ALA A 52 4.01 -14.31 -7.59
C ALA A 52 4.87 -13.11 -7.17
N ALA A 53 6.19 -13.21 -7.27
CA ALA A 53 7.12 -12.12 -7.00
C ALA A 53 6.90 -10.94 -7.96
N SER A 54 6.81 -11.21 -9.26
CA SER A 54 6.56 -10.19 -10.27
C SER A 54 5.22 -9.49 -10.06
N GLN A 55 4.15 -10.24 -9.78
CA GLN A 55 2.80 -9.69 -9.63
C GLN A 55 2.59 -8.94 -8.32
N SER A 56 3.21 -9.39 -7.23
CA SER A 56 3.10 -8.75 -5.91
C SER A 56 4.09 -7.61 -5.71
N GLY A 57 5.21 -7.60 -6.46
CA GLY A 57 6.35 -6.71 -6.24
C GLY A 57 7.14 -7.07 -4.97
N VAL A 58 7.04 -8.32 -4.51
CA VAL A 58 7.79 -8.85 -3.36
C VAL A 58 8.78 -9.88 -3.87
N SER A 59 10.05 -9.79 -3.49
CA SER A 59 11.07 -10.74 -3.97
C SER A 59 10.77 -12.17 -3.51
N ALA A 60 11.17 -13.18 -4.30
CA ALA A 60 10.99 -14.59 -3.98
C ALA A 60 11.61 -14.97 -2.61
N LYS A 61 12.71 -14.33 -2.23
CA LYS A 61 13.33 -14.49 -0.89
C LYS A 61 12.38 -14.02 0.21
N MET A 62 11.77 -12.85 0.03
CA MET A 62 10.83 -12.30 1.01
C MET A 62 9.52 -13.08 1.08
N ILE A 63 9.05 -13.63 -0.04
CA ILE A 63 7.87 -14.50 -0.05
C ILE A 63 8.11 -15.72 0.84
N ARG A 64 9.26 -16.41 0.70
CA ARG A 64 9.63 -17.55 1.57
C ARG A 64 9.74 -17.14 3.03
N HIS A 65 10.28 -15.95 3.30
CA HIS A 65 10.37 -15.42 4.66
C HIS A 65 8.98 -15.16 5.26
N TYR A 66 8.04 -14.59 4.49
CA TYR A 66 6.67 -14.39 4.97
C TYR A 66 5.91 -15.70 5.19
N GLU A 67 6.18 -16.73 4.38
CA GLU A 67 5.70 -18.09 4.63
C GLU A 67 6.24 -18.65 5.95
N SER A 68 7.54 -18.54 6.19
CA SER A 68 8.16 -19.03 7.44
C SER A 68 7.67 -18.31 8.69
N LEU A 69 7.19 -17.08 8.56
CA LEU A 69 6.55 -16.31 9.65
C LEU A 69 5.03 -16.59 9.78
N GLY A 70 4.47 -17.47 8.94
CA GLY A 70 3.03 -17.78 8.97
C GLY A 70 2.12 -16.64 8.51
N LEU A 71 2.65 -15.64 7.80
CA LEU A 71 1.87 -14.52 7.26
C LEU A 71 1.12 -14.89 5.98
N LEU A 72 1.53 -15.96 5.33
CA LEU A 72 0.85 -16.58 4.20
C LEU A 72 0.33 -17.94 4.61
N PRO A 73 -0.85 -18.35 4.12
CA PRO A 73 -1.31 -19.72 4.31
C PRO A 73 -0.35 -20.70 3.64
N THR A 74 -0.35 -21.95 4.09
CA THR A 74 0.40 -23.00 3.42
C THR A 74 -0.13 -23.18 2.01
N VAL A 75 0.73 -22.89 1.01
CA VAL A 75 0.36 -22.99 -0.40
C VAL A 75 0.50 -24.44 -0.90
N PRO A 76 -0.40 -24.90 -1.79
CA PRO A 76 -0.29 -26.21 -2.40
C PRO A 76 0.99 -26.31 -3.24
N ARG A 77 1.42 -27.53 -3.48
CA ARG A 77 2.57 -27.84 -4.35
C ARG A 77 2.13 -28.68 -5.53
N THR A 78 2.82 -28.53 -6.63
CA THR A 78 2.68 -29.45 -7.77
C THR A 78 3.22 -30.84 -7.40
N GLU A 79 2.94 -31.85 -8.24
CA GLU A 79 3.54 -33.17 -8.13
C GLU A 79 5.09 -33.13 -8.14
N ALA A 80 5.66 -32.18 -8.87
CA ALA A 80 7.09 -31.90 -8.91
C ALA A 80 7.60 -31.09 -7.69
N GLY A 81 6.77 -30.84 -6.68
CA GLY A 81 7.14 -30.16 -5.43
C GLY A 81 7.20 -28.63 -5.46
N TYR A 82 6.85 -27.99 -6.60
CA TYR A 82 6.88 -26.53 -6.71
C TYR A 82 5.65 -25.89 -6.07
N ARG A 83 5.87 -24.79 -5.33
CA ARG A 83 4.81 -23.98 -4.69
C ARG A 83 3.92 -23.30 -5.70
N GLN A 84 2.61 -23.31 -5.43
CA GLN A 84 1.58 -22.68 -6.26
C GLN A 84 0.86 -21.59 -5.46
N TYR A 85 0.93 -20.36 -5.94
CA TYR A 85 0.29 -19.19 -5.32
C TYR A 85 -0.97 -18.82 -6.10
N GLY A 86 -2.08 -18.62 -5.43
CA GLY A 86 -3.30 -18.09 -6.02
C GLY A 86 -3.38 -16.56 -5.96
N GLU A 87 -4.45 -16.01 -6.50
CA GLU A 87 -4.73 -14.57 -6.44
C GLU A 87 -4.83 -14.06 -4.98
N SER A 88 -5.36 -14.86 -4.06
CA SER A 88 -5.46 -14.52 -2.64
C SER A 88 -4.10 -14.29 -1.99
N GLU A 89 -3.12 -15.14 -2.31
CA GLU A 89 -1.75 -15.02 -1.81
C GLU A 89 -1.07 -13.78 -2.41
N ILE A 90 -1.30 -13.50 -3.68
CA ILE A 90 -0.80 -12.29 -4.34
C ILE A 90 -1.39 -11.03 -3.71
N HIS A 91 -2.69 -11.02 -3.42
CA HIS A 91 -3.34 -9.91 -2.70
C HIS A 91 -2.75 -9.73 -1.30
N THR A 92 -2.54 -10.81 -0.57
CA THR A 92 -1.90 -10.79 0.76
C THR A 92 -0.47 -10.26 0.68
N LEU A 93 0.32 -10.67 -0.30
CA LEU A 93 1.67 -10.16 -0.52
C LEU A 93 1.69 -8.66 -0.83
N ARG A 94 0.77 -8.18 -1.67
CA ARG A 94 0.61 -6.75 -1.95
C ARG A 94 0.23 -5.97 -0.70
N PHE A 95 -0.64 -6.52 0.13
CA PHE A 95 -1.00 -5.92 1.42
C PHE A 95 0.22 -5.80 2.33
N ILE A 96 0.97 -6.89 2.53
CA ILE A 96 2.20 -6.90 3.36
C ILE A 96 3.18 -5.84 2.84
N ARG A 97 3.41 -5.78 1.53
CA ARG A 97 4.31 -4.80 0.92
C ARG A 97 3.89 -3.37 1.22
N ARG A 98 2.59 -3.05 1.10
CA ARG A 98 2.07 -1.70 1.38
C ARG A 98 2.18 -1.35 2.86
N ALA A 99 1.84 -2.28 3.75
CA ALA A 99 1.97 -2.07 5.19
C ALA A 99 3.44 -1.85 5.60
N ARG A 100 4.38 -2.63 5.01
CA ARG A 100 5.82 -2.41 5.20
C ARG A 100 6.29 -1.04 4.71
N ALA A 101 5.80 -0.59 3.57
CA ALA A 101 6.12 0.75 3.05
C ALA A 101 5.61 1.89 3.95
N LEU A 102 4.54 1.65 4.69
CA LEU A 102 4.03 2.57 5.73
C LEU A 102 4.77 2.45 7.07
N GLY A 103 5.72 1.52 7.21
CA GLY A 103 6.53 1.38 8.40
C GLY A 103 6.00 0.40 9.45
N PHE A 104 4.86 -0.27 9.21
CA PHE A 104 4.35 -1.27 10.15
C PHE A 104 5.36 -2.40 10.40
N SER A 105 5.48 -2.79 11.65
CA SER A 105 6.26 -3.96 12.08
C SER A 105 5.62 -5.27 11.60
N MET A 106 6.37 -6.36 11.61
CA MET A 106 5.84 -7.67 11.22
C MET A 106 4.72 -8.14 12.16
N ALA A 107 4.80 -7.81 13.46
CA ALA A 107 3.77 -8.11 14.44
C ALA A 107 2.46 -7.38 14.15
N GLU A 108 2.52 -6.08 13.89
CA GLU A 108 1.35 -5.28 13.51
C GLU A 108 0.73 -5.75 12.19
N ILE A 109 1.57 -6.13 11.21
CA ILE A 109 1.08 -6.69 9.94
C ILE A 109 0.36 -8.02 10.17
N ALA A 110 0.86 -8.89 11.04
CA ALA A 110 0.20 -10.13 11.39
C ALA A 110 -1.18 -9.89 12.03
N GLU A 111 -1.29 -8.91 12.94
CA GLU A 111 -2.60 -8.50 13.52
C GLU A 111 -3.54 -7.94 12.45
N LEU A 112 -3.05 -7.05 11.61
CA LEU A 112 -3.86 -6.46 10.54
C LEU A 112 -4.34 -7.52 9.53
N LEU A 113 -3.52 -8.53 9.21
CA LEU A 113 -3.91 -9.64 8.34
C LEU A 113 -5.00 -10.51 8.97
N LYS A 114 -4.90 -10.82 10.27
CA LYS A 114 -5.95 -11.54 11.01
C LYS A 114 -7.27 -10.77 10.96
N LEU A 115 -7.22 -9.48 11.25
CA LEU A 115 -8.40 -8.62 11.17
C LEU A 115 -8.93 -8.51 9.73
N TRP A 116 -8.08 -8.47 8.73
CA TRP A 116 -8.51 -8.39 7.32
C TRP A 116 -9.25 -9.65 6.87
N GLN A 117 -8.85 -10.82 7.36
CA GLN A 117 -9.52 -12.10 7.07
C GLN A 117 -10.82 -12.28 7.85
N ASP A 118 -10.96 -11.65 9.00
CA ASP A 118 -12.19 -11.72 9.81
C ASP A 118 -13.24 -10.72 9.27
N LYS A 119 -14.27 -11.26 8.62
CA LYS A 119 -15.40 -10.48 8.11
C LYS A 119 -16.30 -9.89 9.22
N ARG A 120 -16.17 -10.35 10.46
CA ARG A 120 -16.94 -9.87 11.62
C ARG A 120 -16.18 -8.85 12.46
N ARG A 121 -14.93 -8.52 12.06
CA ARG A 121 -14.10 -7.57 12.80
C ARG A 121 -14.80 -6.23 13.01
N ALA A 122 -14.57 -5.61 14.15
CA ALA A 122 -14.89 -4.22 14.36
C ALA A 122 -13.86 -3.32 13.63
N SER A 123 -14.32 -2.31 12.91
CA SER A 123 -13.42 -1.31 12.29
C SER A 123 -12.62 -0.53 13.35
N ALA A 124 -13.13 -0.50 14.59
CA ALA A 124 -12.44 0.09 15.73
C ALA A 124 -11.09 -0.56 16.04
N ASP A 125 -10.96 -1.88 15.86
CA ASP A 125 -9.69 -2.59 16.11
C ASP A 125 -8.62 -2.19 15.10
N VAL A 126 -8.97 -2.10 13.83
CA VAL A 126 -8.06 -1.63 12.78
C VAL A 126 -7.67 -0.17 13.04
N LYS A 127 -8.64 0.68 13.42
CA LYS A 127 -8.39 2.08 13.77
C LYS A 127 -7.42 2.21 14.96
N ARG A 128 -7.58 1.39 15.99
CA ARG A 128 -6.69 1.36 17.17
C ARG A 128 -5.24 1.08 16.78
N ILE A 129 -5.00 0.06 15.94
CA ILE A 129 -3.65 -0.27 15.46
C ILE A 129 -3.06 0.88 14.64
N ALA A 130 -3.86 1.46 13.74
CA ALA A 130 -3.42 2.58 12.93
C ALA A 130 -3.05 3.82 13.76
N LEU A 131 -3.85 4.16 14.79
CA LEU A 131 -3.58 5.30 15.68
C LEU A 131 -2.34 5.05 16.55
N ALA A 132 -2.14 3.84 17.05
CA ALA A 132 -0.92 3.48 17.79
C ALA A 132 0.32 3.64 16.92
N HIS A 133 0.24 3.23 15.66
CA HIS A 133 1.34 3.39 14.70
C HIS A 133 1.61 4.87 14.36
N VAL A 134 0.57 5.69 14.22
CA VAL A 134 0.71 7.15 14.03
C VAL A 134 1.45 7.77 15.21
N ALA A 135 1.09 7.43 16.45
CA ALA A 135 1.76 7.93 17.64
C ALA A 135 3.25 7.53 17.70
N ASP A 136 3.59 6.29 17.28
CA ASP A 136 4.98 5.84 17.17
C ASP A 136 5.76 6.63 16.10
N LEU A 137 5.14 6.91 14.97
CA LEU A 137 5.74 7.74 13.91
C LEU A 137 5.97 9.18 14.39
N GLU A 138 5.02 9.77 15.10
CA GLU A 138 5.16 11.13 15.67
C GLU A 138 6.34 11.21 16.65
N ARG A 139 6.49 10.22 17.53
CA ARG A 139 7.63 10.10 18.44
C ARG A 139 8.96 10.02 17.67
N ARG A 140 9.06 9.16 16.65
CA ARG A 140 10.27 9.04 15.83
C ARG A 140 10.60 10.31 15.05
N ILE A 141 9.58 11.02 14.57
CA ILE A 141 9.76 12.31 13.91
C ILE A 141 10.37 13.32 14.89
N ALA A 142 9.86 13.41 16.12
CA ALA A 142 10.39 14.30 17.15
C ALA A 142 11.85 13.94 17.50
N GLU A 143 12.17 12.65 17.67
CA GLU A 143 13.54 12.18 17.91
C GLU A 143 14.49 12.57 16.77
N MET A 144 14.08 12.33 15.51
CA MET A 144 14.88 12.70 14.34
C MET A 144 15.06 14.21 14.20
N GLN A 145 14.04 15.00 14.55
CA GLN A 145 14.13 16.46 14.57
C GLN A 145 15.15 16.95 15.61
N ALA A 146 15.16 16.36 16.81
CA ALA A 146 16.13 16.67 17.84
C ALA A 146 17.57 16.32 17.39
N MET A 147 17.78 15.12 16.85
CA MET A 147 19.09 14.72 16.27
C MET A 147 19.56 15.69 15.18
N ARG A 148 18.66 16.05 14.25
CA ARG A 148 18.97 17.02 13.21
C ARG A 148 19.37 18.37 13.79
N GLN A 149 18.69 18.85 14.83
CA GLN A 149 18.98 20.12 15.46
C GLN A 149 20.35 20.11 16.13
N THR A 150 20.66 19.04 16.87
CA THR A 150 21.99 18.85 17.48
C THR A 150 23.10 18.88 16.43
N LEU A 151 22.97 18.09 15.36
CA LEU A 151 23.95 18.05 14.28
C LEU A 151 24.11 19.40 13.57
N ALA A 152 22.99 20.11 13.33
CA ALA A 152 23.02 21.44 12.72
C ALA A 152 23.77 22.46 13.60
N GLN A 153 23.58 22.40 14.92
CA GLN A 153 24.28 23.25 15.87
C GLN A 153 25.78 22.94 15.90
N LEU A 154 26.16 21.65 15.98
CA LEU A 154 27.55 21.22 15.94
C LEU A 154 28.23 21.65 14.63
N ALA A 155 27.54 21.51 13.50
CA ALA A 155 28.06 21.94 12.20
C ALA A 155 28.22 23.46 12.12
N HIS A 156 27.33 24.24 12.73
CA HIS A 156 27.42 25.69 12.79
C HIS A 156 28.62 26.15 13.65
N CYS A 157 28.90 25.45 14.75
CA CYS A 157 30.04 25.74 15.62
C CYS A 157 31.39 25.28 15.01
N CYS A 158 31.36 24.43 14.02
CA CYS A 158 32.55 23.95 13.33
C CYS A 158 33.06 25.00 12.33
N GLN A 159 34.25 25.52 12.54
CA GLN A 159 34.86 26.55 11.64
C GLN A 159 35.31 26.00 10.27
N GLY A 160 35.28 24.67 10.06
CA GLY A 160 35.68 24.04 8.81
C GLY A 160 37.16 24.32 8.41
N ASN A 161 37.99 24.64 9.40
CA ASN A 161 39.43 24.94 9.16
C ASN A 161 40.29 23.68 9.26
N HIS A 162 41.59 23.80 8.95
CA HIS A 162 42.55 22.69 9.00
C HIS A 162 43.03 22.31 10.41
N ARG A 163 42.34 22.78 11.47
CA ARG A 163 42.67 22.39 12.86
C ARG A 163 42.05 21.06 13.22
N PRO A 164 42.74 20.24 14.04
CA PRO A 164 42.26 18.93 14.43
C PRO A 164 41.01 19.00 15.40
N ASP A 165 40.76 20.15 16.00
CA ASP A 165 39.67 20.36 16.95
C ASP A 165 38.34 20.44 16.20
N CYS A 166 37.58 19.36 16.26
CA CYS A 166 36.26 19.24 15.62
C CYS A 166 35.17 19.01 16.66
N PRO A 167 34.27 19.98 16.88
CA PRO A 167 33.18 19.83 17.88
C PRO A 167 32.31 18.60 17.61
N ILE A 168 32.11 18.26 16.33
CA ILE A 168 31.32 17.08 15.95
C ILE A 168 31.99 15.79 16.41
N LEU A 169 33.30 15.67 16.18
CA LEU A 169 34.06 14.48 16.61
C LEU A 169 34.19 14.39 18.12
N SER A 170 34.34 15.51 18.79
CA SER A 170 34.40 15.55 20.26
C SER A 170 33.07 15.08 20.88
N GLU A 171 31.94 15.53 20.37
CA GLU A 171 30.62 15.10 20.84
C GLU A 171 30.35 13.60 20.57
N LEU A 172 30.80 13.10 19.42
CA LEU A 172 30.63 11.67 19.09
C LEU A 172 31.60 10.74 19.84
N ALA A 173 32.67 11.28 20.38
CA ALA A 173 33.65 10.52 21.16
C ALA A 173 33.26 10.32 22.64
N GLY A 174 32.27 11.09 23.15
CA GLY A 174 31.73 11.02 24.53
C GLY A 174 32.52 11.83 25.52
#